data_4c86b8be6cb589cd57366329648ae798
#
_entry.id   4c86b8be6cb589cd57366329648ae798
#
_cell.length_a   1.000
_cell.length_b   1.000
_cell.length_c   1.000
_cell.angle_alpha   90.00
_cell.angle_beta   90.00
_cell.angle_gamma   90.00
#
_symmetry.space_group_name_H-M   'P 1'
#
loop_
_entity.id
_entity.type
_entity.pdbx_description
1 polymer ?
#
loop_
_entity_poly.entity_id
_entity_poly.type
_entity_poly.pdbx_seq_one_letter_code
_entity_poly.pdbx_strand_id
1 'polypeptide(L)'
;MKLDWDPKKAASNLRKHGVSFQEAGTVFGDPTALTFDDPDHSIGERRFLTFGVARTARFLIVCHTEDPGVTRIISARQMNKRERKIYEEG
;
A
#
# COMPACT_ATOMS: atom_id res chain seq x y z
N MET A 1 10.03 -8.22 -8.82
CA MET A 1 9.62 -7.93 -7.44
C MET A 1 8.71 -9.05 -6.94
N LYS A 2 8.95 -9.51 -5.73
CA LYS A 2 8.10 -10.51 -5.08
C LYS A 2 7.24 -9.82 -4.03
N LEU A 3 5.94 -10.11 -4.04
CA LEU A 3 5.02 -9.64 -3.00
C LEU A 3 4.85 -10.72 -1.94
N ASP A 4 4.78 -10.30 -0.69
CA ASP A 4 4.59 -11.18 0.45
C ASP A 4 3.62 -10.52 1.45
N TRP A 5 2.97 -11.29 2.27
CA TRP A 5 2.11 -10.80 3.35
C TRP A 5 1.71 -11.91 4.31
N ASP A 6 1.25 -11.51 5.49
CA ASP A 6 0.67 -12.40 6.48
C ASP A 6 -0.81 -12.63 6.15
N PRO A 7 -1.26 -13.89 5.97
CA PRO A 7 -2.67 -14.18 5.66
C PRO A 7 -3.67 -13.64 6.69
N LYS A 8 -3.30 -13.60 7.95
CA LYS A 8 -4.18 -13.07 9.00
C LYS A 8 -4.37 -11.56 8.86
N LYS A 9 -3.31 -10.85 8.53
CA LYS A 9 -3.37 -9.41 8.26
C LYS A 9 -4.18 -9.13 7.00
N ALA A 10 -4.03 -9.95 5.97
CA ALA A 10 -4.80 -9.83 4.74
C ALA A 10 -6.30 -9.97 5.01
N ALA A 11 -6.70 -10.97 5.79
CA ALA A 11 -8.10 -11.20 6.14
C ALA A 11 -8.66 -10.05 6.98
N SER A 12 -7.90 -9.57 7.97
CA SER A 12 -8.29 -8.45 8.81
C SER A 12 -8.44 -7.16 7.99
N ASN A 13 -7.52 -6.92 7.07
CA ASN A 13 -7.55 -5.73 6.22
C ASN A 13 -8.79 -5.73 5.31
N LEU A 14 -9.12 -6.89 4.75
CA LEU A 14 -10.31 -7.01 3.90
C LEU A 14 -11.57 -6.70 4.68
N ARG A 15 -11.68 -7.18 5.93
CA ARG A 15 -12.83 -6.87 6.78
C ARG A 15 -12.93 -5.40 7.15
N LYS A 16 -11.79 -4.76 7.48
CA LYS A 16 -11.75 -3.37 7.93
C LYS A 16 -11.91 -2.35 6.81
N HIS A 17 -11.26 -2.61 5.69
CA HIS A 17 -11.11 -1.60 4.64
C HIS A 17 -11.72 -2.02 3.30
N GLY A 18 -12.15 -3.27 3.16
CA GLY A 18 -12.69 -3.76 1.90
C GLY A 18 -11.67 -3.86 0.78
N VAL A 19 -10.39 -3.93 1.13
CA VAL A 19 -9.28 -4.00 0.17
C VAL A 19 -8.51 -5.29 0.41
N SER A 20 -8.39 -6.13 -0.63
CA SER A 20 -7.57 -7.32 -0.57
C SER A 20 -6.10 -6.96 -0.81
N PHE A 21 -5.18 -7.78 -0.30
CA PHE A 21 -3.76 -7.55 -0.56
C PHE A 21 -3.40 -7.89 -2.01
N GLN A 22 -4.17 -8.75 -2.68
CA GLN A 22 -4.01 -8.98 -4.11
C GLN A 22 -4.28 -7.69 -4.90
N GLU A 23 -5.36 -7.00 -4.59
CA GLU A 23 -5.67 -5.72 -5.20
C GLU A 23 -4.61 -4.67 -4.85
N ALA A 24 -4.24 -4.59 -3.57
CA ALA A 24 -3.24 -3.64 -3.09
C ALA A 24 -1.90 -3.79 -3.84
N GLY A 25 -1.49 -5.04 -4.09
CA GLY A 25 -0.24 -5.31 -4.79
C GLY A 25 -0.18 -4.75 -6.20
N THR A 26 -1.33 -4.57 -6.84
CA THR A 26 -1.38 -4.02 -8.20
C THR A 26 -1.02 -2.54 -8.25
N VAL A 27 -1.05 -1.84 -7.12
CA VAL A 27 -0.63 -0.44 -7.01
C VAL A 27 0.83 -0.26 -7.42
N PHE A 28 1.68 -1.27 -7.16
CA PHE A 28 3.10 -1.20 -7.52
C PHE A 28 3.34 -1.23 -9.03
N GLY A 29 2.32 -1.53 -9.82
CA GLY A 29 2.37 -1.44 -11.28
C GLY A 29 1.93 -0.07 -11.82
N ASP A 30 1.47 0.83 -10.96
CA ASP A 30 1.10 2.19 -11.37
C ASP A 30 2.37 3.03 -11.60
N PRO A 31 2.64 3.47 -12.84
CA PRO A 31 3.87 4.22 -13.12
C PRO A 31 3.93 5.60 -12.44
N THR A 32 2.81 6.11 -11.96
CA THR A 32 2.74 7.40 -11.26
C THR A 32 2.61 7.24 -9.74
N ALA A 33 2.78 6.03 -9.21
CA ALA A 33 2.73 5.81 -7.78
C ALA A 33 3.80 6.61 -7.04
N LEU A 34 3.43 7.12 -5.86
CA LEU A 34 4.32 7.90 -4.99
C LEU A 34 4.58 7.12 -3.71
N THR A 35 5.85 7.00 -3.33
CA THR A 35 6.23 6.29 -2.11
C THR A 35 6.88 7.25 -1.13
N PHE A 36 6.38 7.22 0.10
CA PHE A 36 6.88 8.05 1.21
C PHE A 36 7.31 7.15 2.37
N ASP A 37 8.25 7.64 3.17
CA ASP A 37 8.56 7.00 4.45
C ASP A 37 7.36 7.14 5.40
N ASP A 38 7.16 6.13 6.25
CA ASP A 38 6.16 6.19 7.31
C ASP A 38 6.88 6.16 8.68
N PRO A 39 7.40 7.32 9.16
CA PRO A 39 8.18 7.36 10.37
C PRO A 39 7.38 7.02 11.64
N ASP A 40 6.07 7.26 11.62
CA ASP A 40 5.21 7.01 12.78
C ASP A 40 5.04 5.52 13.07
N HIS A 41 5.25 4.66 12.05
CA HIS A 41 5.06 3.22 12.16
C HIS A 41 6.35 2.43 11.91
N SER A 42 7.50 3.12 11.87
CA SER A 42 8.80 2.49 11.57
C SER A 42 9.56 2.08 12.83
N ILE A 43 8.88 1.40 13.76
CA ILE A 43 9.52 0.90 14.98
C ILE A 43 10.11 -0.48 14.69
N GLY A 44 11.44 -0.59 14.76
CA GLY A 44 12.16 -1.84 14.55
C GLY A 44 12.39 -2.19 13.09
N GLU A 45 11.52 -1.78 12.18
CA GLU A 45 11.70 -1.95 10.74
C GLU A 45 11.15 -0.74 10.01
N ARG A 46 11.77 -0.41 8.90
CA ARG A 46 11.38 0.76 8.11
C ARG A 46 10.13 0.46 7.30
N ARG A 47 9.13 1.29 7.43
CA ARG A 47 7.87 1.18 6.68
C ARG A 47 7.69 2.33 5.70
N PHE A 48 6.96 2.04 4.64
CA PHE A 48 6.67 2.98 3.56
C PHE A 48 5.19 3.03 3.28
N LEU A 49 4.74 4.16 2.73
CA LEU A 49 3.39 4.32 2.22
C LEU A 49 3.49 4.58 0.72
N THR A 50 2.83 3.75 -0.08
CA THR A 50 2.74 3.95 -1.53
C THR A 50 1.33 4.35 -1.89
N PHE A 51 1.19 5.52 -2.51
CA PHE A 51 -0.05 6.06 -3.04
C PHE A 51 -0.14 5.68 -4.50
N GLY A 52 -1.20 5.04 -4.92
CA GLY A 52 -1.33 4.66 -6.32
C GLY A 52 -2.71 4.14 -6.69
N VAL A 53 -2.91 3.90 -7.97
CA VAL A 53 -4.14 3.35 -8.53
C VAL A 53 -3.98 1.86 -8.74
N ALA A 54 -4.91 1.08 -8.17
CA ALA A 54 -4.95 -0.36 -8.37
C ALA A 54 -5.52 -0.69 -9.76
N ARG A 55 -5.34 -1.94 -10.20
CA ARG A 55 -5.92 -2.41 -11.47
C ARG A 55 -7.45 -2.32 -11.49
N THR A 56 -8.07 -2.31 -10.32
CA THR A 56 -9.51 -2.11 -10.14
C THR A 56 -9.95 -0.67 -10.36
N ALA A 57 -9.02 0.24 -10.62
CA ALA A 57 -9.22 1.69 -10.73
C ALA A 57 -9.48 2.38 -9.39
N ARG A 58 -9.32 1.68 -8.26
CA ARG A 58 -9.43 2.30 -6.95
C ARG A 58 -8.12 2.99 -6.56
N PHE A 59 -8.23 4.14 -5.89
CA PHE A 59 -7.09 4.91 -5.39
C PHE A 59 -6.75 4.42 -3.99
N LEU A 60 -5.58 3.79 -3.82
CA LEU A 60 -5.21 3.12 -2.58
C LEU A 60 -3.93 3.69 -1.98
N ILE A 61 -3.81 3.54 -0.66
CA ILE A 61 -2.55 3.71 0.06
C ILE A 61 -2.17 2.35 0.62
N VAL A 62 -0.96 1.90 0.31
CA VAL A 62 -0.44 0.61 0.74
C VAL A 62 0.73 0.84 1.69
N CYS A 63 0.61 0.32 2.92
CA CYS A 63 1.71 0.32 3.88
C CYS A 63 2.51 -0.97 3.67
N HIS A 64 3.83 -0.84 3.54
CA HIS A 64 4.67 -2.01 3.24
C HIS A 64 6.09 -1.83 3.77
N THR A 65 6.82 -2.95 3.85
CA THR A 65 8.25 -2.96 4.10
C THR A 65 8.96 -3.40 2.83
N GLU A 66 10.26 -3.09 2.74
CA GLU A 66 11.08 -3.46 1.59
C GLU A 66 12.33 -4.20 2.04
N ASP A 67 12.51 -5.41 1.51
CA ASP A 67 13.76 -6.16 1.61
C ASP A 67 14.24 -6.41 0.18
N PRO A 68 15.52 -6.76 -0.02
CA PRO A 68 16.01 -7.01 -1.38
C PRO A 68 15.12 -8.00 -2.14
N GLY A 69 14.49 -7.51 -3.19
CA GLY A 69 13.62 -8.31 -4.06
C GLY A 69 12.25 -8.67 -3.50
N VAL A 70 11.91 -8.24 -2.27
CA VAL A 70 10.64 -8.59 -1.63
C VAL A 70 9.97 -7.35 -1.06
N THR A 71 8.70 -7.14 -1.43
CA THR A 71 7.83 -6.12 -0.83
C THR A 71 6.79 -6.83 0.02
N ARG A 72 6.78 -6.54 1.34
CA ARG A 72 5.83 -7.14 2.26
C ARG A 72 4.72 -6.15 2.55
N ILE A 73 3.48 -6.49 2.17
CA ILE A 73 2.31 -5.66 2.41
C ILE A 73 1.86 -5.82 3.86
N ILE A 74 1.63 -4.70 4.53
CA ILE A 74 1.21 -4.66 5.94
C ILE A 74 -0.26 -4.26 6.06
N SER A 75 -0.70 -3.27 5.29
CA SER A 75 -2.09 -2.83 5.25
C SER A 75 -2.36 -2.04 3.97
N ALA A 76 -3.64 -1.89 3.65
CA ALA A 76 -4.06 -1.11 2.49
C ALA A 76 -5.46 -0.56 2.71
N ARG A 77 -5.69 0.67 2.25
CA ARG A 77 -6.99 1.32 2.34
C ARG A 77 -7.18 2.28 1.18
N GLN A 78 -8.40 2.73 0.97
CA GLN A 78 -8.66 3.75 -0.04
C GLN A 78 -8.16 5.11 0.44
N MET A 79 -7.70 5.93 -0.50
CA MET A 79 -7.31 7.31 -0.23
C MET A 79 -8.53 8.14 0.18
N ASN A 80 -8.33 9.08 1.13
CA ASN A 80 -9.31 10.13 1.36
C ASN A 80 -9.09 11.26 0.32
N LYS A 81 -9.91 12.30 0.35
CA LYS A 81 -9.84 13.40 -0.62
C LYS A 81 -8.50 14.13 -0.61
N ARG A 82 -7.94 14.37 0.58
CA ARG A 82 -6.63 15.04 0.72
C ARG A 82 -5.52 14.20 0.12
N GLU A 83 -5.53 12.92 0.40
CA GLU A 83 -4.53 11.98 -0.10
C GLU A 83 -4.61 11.82 -1.61
N ARG A 84 -5.82 11.76 -2.14
CA ARG A 84 -6.03 11.72 -3.58
C ARG A 84 -5.47 12.96 -4.26
N LYS A 85 -5.65 14.12 -3.63
CA LYS A 85 -5.09 15.38 -4.16
C LYS A 85 -3.56 15.33 -4.18
N ILE A 86 -2.93 14.82 -3.12
CA ILE A 86 -1.48 14.63 -3.09
C ILE A 86 -1.02 13.76 -4.25
N TYR A 87 -1.71 12.65 -4.47
CA TYR A 87 -1.38 11.73 -5.56
C TYR A 87 -1.56 12.39 -6.94
N GLU A 88 -2.65 13.12 -7.15
CA GLU A 88 -2.95 13.76 -8.43
C GLU A 88 -2.02 14.91 -8.76
N GLU A 89 -1.53 15.62 -7.76
CA GLU A 89 -0.59 16.72 -7.96
C GLU A 89 0.86 16.24 -8.13
N GLY A 90 1.12 15.01 -7.79
CA GLY A 90 2.45 14.41 -7.94
C GLY A 90 3.46 14.96 -7.01
#